data_a439026b335760ea2d3b71636516e4ff
#
_entry.id   a439026b335760ea2d3b71636516e4ff
#
_cell.length_a   1.000
_cell.length_b   1.000
_cell.length_c   1.000
_cell.angle_alpha   90.00
_cell.angle_beta   90.00
_cell.angle_gamma   90.00
#
_symmetry.space_group_name_H-M   'P 1'
#
loop_
_entity.id
_entity.type
_entity.pdbx_description
1 polymer ?
#
loop_
_entity_poly.entity_id
_entity_poly.type
_entity_poly.pdbx_seq_one_letter_code
_entity_poly.pdbx_strand_id
1 'polypeptide(L)'
;MKKLLLLFLLIFNAGRYANAQTPGYKVYAIKFAGSSYPFTAADWAKGGPKTDSVKFNFMVWLIKGNGKNILVDAGFLNDIDDAKEFKVINYIRPDSAVAKLGLKPEDITDVVFSHPHWDHIDGVSLFPNAHIWIQKEDFNYFVSTAWQKGQSSGGFNKRDVRTMVDLNMAGRVTLVDGDDKEIIPGIKVFTGSRHTFNSQYVLVNTGNNKVILASDNIWIYYSLDHMVPASDGGTLDPAGYVKAMQRMKTMVKDVKYIIPGHDAKVFTKFPVVIDGVAEIK
;
A
#
# COMPACT_ATOMS: atom_id res chain seq x y z
N MET A 1 67.48 -39.43 12.96
CA MET A 1 66.29 -38.77 13.56
C MET A 1 65.96 -37.53 12.75
N LYS A 2 64.99 -37.61 11.82
CA LYS A 2 64.57 -36.52 10.96
C LYS A 2 63.36 -35.86 11.63
N LYS A 3 63.50 -34.59 12.03
CA LYS A 3 62.37 -33.78 12.54
C LYS A 3 61.57 -33.26 11.37
N LEU A 4 60.29 -33.66 11.33
CA LEU A 4 59.30 -33.20 10.37
C LEU A 4 58.69 -31.92 10.92
N LEU A 5 58.90 -30.80 10.20
CA LEU A 5 58.35 -29.50 10.53
C LEU A 5 56.99 -29.39 9.81
N LEU A 6 55.87 -29.44 10.56
CA LEU A 6 54.52 -29.22 10.04
C LEU A 6 54.25 -27.72 9.99
N LEU A 7 54.17 -27.18 8.77
CA LEU A 7 53.79 -25.77 8.51
C LEU A 7 52.24 -25.69 8.42
N PHE A 8 51.59 -25.12 9.43
CA PHE A 8 50.16 -24.80 9.40
C PHE A 8 49.95 -23.53 8.59
N LEU A 9 49.39 -23.68 7.35
CA LEU A 9 48.86 -22.54 6.59
C LEU A 9 47.53 -22.14 7.17
N LEU A 10 47.45 -21.05 7.90
CA LEU A 10 46.21 -20.35 8.26
C LEU A 10 45.71 -19.60 7.03
N ILE A 11 44.74 -20.17 6.33
CA ILE A 11 43.99 -19.50 5.28
C ILE A 11 43.03 -18.51 5.95
N PHE A 12 43.40 -17.23 6.00
CA PHE A 12 42.50 -16.15 6.36
C PHE A 12 41.45 -16.02 5.23
N ASN A 13 40.29 -16.60 5.44
CA ASN A 13 39.11 -16.29 4.66
C ASN A 13 38.67 -14.86 5.06
N ALA A 14 39.21 -13.84 4.38
CA ALA A 14 38.66 -12.51 4.41
C ALA A 14 37.30 -12.56 3.70
N GLY A 15 36.27 -12.84 4.47
CA GLY A 15 34.89 -12.73 4.00
C GLY A 15 34.71 -11.32 3.45
N ARG A 16 34.56 -11.21 2.12
CA ARG A 16 34.09 -9.98 1.49
C ARG A 16 32.69 -9.76 2.03
N TYR A 17 32.55 -8.90 3.04
CA TYR A 17 31.29 -8.25 3.33
C TYR A 17 30.97 -7.42 2.08
N ALA A 18 30.25 -8.01 1.12
CA ALA A 18 29.59 -7.23 0.11
C ALA A 18 28.70 -6.26 0.87
N ASN A 19 29.04 -4.98 0.86
CA ASN A 19 28.10 -3.94 1.26
C ASN A 19 26.87 -4.15 0.39
N ALA A 20 25.84 -4.77 0.92
CA ALA A 20 24.56 -4.87 0.27
C ALA A 20 24.09 -3.43 0.09
N GLN A 21 24.27 -2.91 -1.12
CA GLN A 21 23.83 -1.60 -1.50
C GLN A 21 22.34 -1.58 -1.18
N THR A 22 21.92 -0.66 -0.30
CA THR A 22 20.51 -0.55 0.08
C THR A 22 19.68 -0.44 -1.20
N PRO A 23 18.71 -1.32 -1.41
CA PRO A 23 17.96 -1.37 -2.65
C PRO A 23 17.31 -0.01 -2.95
N GLY A 24 17.67 0.59 -4.06
CA GLY A 24 17.02 1.80 -4.55
C GLY A 24 15.79 1.44 -5.35
N TYR A 25 14.61 1.53 -4.75
CA TYR A 25 13.35 1.34 -5.47
C TYR A 25 12.90 2.63 -6.16
N LYS A 26 12.24 2.49 -7.31
CA LYS A 26 11.40 3.52 -7.92
C LYS A 26 9.96 3.30 -7.49
N VAL A 27 9.25 4.38 -7.24
CA VAL A 27 7.85 4.34 -6.78
C VAL A 27 7.00 5.14 -7.75
N TYR A 28 5.88 4.57 -8.18
CA TYR A 28 4.91 5.20 -9.08
C TYR A 28 3.52 5.15 -8.47
N ALA A 29 2.80 6.27 -8.51
CA ALA A 29 1.36 6.30 -8.29
C ALA A 29 0.66 6.13 -9.64
N ILE A 30 -0.25 5.18 -9.74
CA ILE A 30 -0.96 4.81 -10.97
C ILE A 30 -2.45 5.03 -10.73
N LYS A 31 -3.01 6.09 -11.33
CA LYS A 31 -4.45 6.31 -11.32
C LYS A 31 -5.12 5.38 -12.30
N PHE A 32 -6.13 4.65 -11.86
CA PHE A 32 -6.93 3.78 -12.72
C PHE A 32 -8.40 4.18 -12.79
N ALA A 33 -8.87 5.07 -11.90
CA ALA A 33 -10.21 5.66 -11.97
C ALA A 33 -10.28 6.98 -11.20
N GLY A 34 -11.39 7.68 -11.33
CA GLY A 34 -11.76 8.82 -10.52
C GLY A 34 -13.22 8.72 -10.09
N SER A 35 -13.65 9.64 -9.25
CA SER A 35 -15.06 9.80 -8.91
C SER A 35 -15.60 11.13 -9.46
N SER A 36 -16.85 11.10 -9.97
CA SER A 36 -17.60 12.31 -10.32
C SER A 36 -18.47 12.83 -9.18
N TYR A 37 -18.44 12.16 -8.02
CA TYR A 37 -19.13 12.65 -6.84
C TYR A 37 -18.50 13.96 -6.36
N PRO A 38 -19.29 14.98 -6.00
CA PRO A 38 -18.77 16.29 -5.60
C PRO A 38 -18.26 16.28 -4.14
N PHE A 39 -17.23 15.49 -3.90
CA PHE A 39 -16.62 15.40 -2.58
C PHE A 39 -15.98 16.70 -2.14
N THR A 40 -16.02 16.95 -0.83
CA THR A 40 -15.36 18.05 -0.14
C THR A 40 -14.39 17.52 0.92
N ALA A 41 -13.56 18.38 1.48
CA ALA A 41 -12.64 17.98 2.54
C ALA A 41 -13.40 17.49 3.80
N ALA A 42 -14.63 17.97 4.04
CA ALA A 42 -15.48 17.51 5.15
C ALA A 42 -15.87 16.02 5.04
N ASP A 43 -15.98 15.49 3.83
CA ASP A 43 -16.35 14.09 3.61
C ASP A 43 -15.24 13.12 4.01
N TRP A 44 -13.98 13.58 4.03
CA TRP A 44 -12.79 12.73 4.21
C TRP A 44 -11.97 13.05 5.46
N ALA A 45 -12.06 14.27 5.98
CA ALA A 45 -11.26 14.74 7.11
C ALA A 45 -12.15 15.39 8.17
N LYS A 46 -11.96 15.01 9.42
CA LYS A 46 -12.73 15.59 10.53
C LYS A 46 -12.49 17.10 10.64
N GLY A 47 -13.59 17.87 10.59
CA GLY A 47 -13.52 19.33 10.62
C GLY A 47 -13.04 19.96 9.30
N GLY A 48 -12.92 19.20 8.24
CA GLY A 48 -12.63 19.73 6.91
C GLY A 48 -13.74 20.66 6.41
N PRO A 49 -13.39 21.70 5.63
CA PRO A 49 -14.40 22.65 5.12
C PRO A 49 -15.23 22.01 3.99
N LYS A 50 -16.54 22.31 4.01
CA LYS A 50 -17.47 21.91 2.94
C LYS A 50 -17.27 22.71 1.64
N THR A 51 -16.49 23.78 1.67
CA THR A 51 -16.16 24.63 0.52
C THR A 51 -14.98 24.10 -0.30
N ASP A 52 -14.14 23.24 0.29
CA ASP A 52 -12.93 22.74 -0.35
C ASP A 52 -13.25 21.47 -1.11
N SER A 53 -13.41 21.59 -2.42
CA SER A 53 -13.66 20.46 -3.31
C SER A 53 -12.45 19.51 -3.36
N VAL A 54 -12.70 18.23 -3.25
CA VAL A 54 -11.71 17.15 -3.35
C VAL A 54 -11.93 16.35 -4.63
N LYS A 55 -10.92 16.33 -5.49
CA LYS A 55 -10.90 15.39 -6.62
C LYS A 55 -10.40 14.04 -6.11
N PHE A 56 -11.29 13.08 -6.05
CA PHE A 56 -11.02 11.74 -5.56
C PHE A 56 -10.56 10.82 -6.71
N ASN A 57 -9.42 10.20 -6.53
CA ASN A 57 -8.86 9.22 -7.46
C ASN A 57 -8.71 7.86 -6.80
N PHE A 58 -8.93 6.81 -7.58
CA PHE A 58 -8.55 5.45 -7.23
C PHE A 58 -7.17 5.15 -7.82
N MET A 59 -6.26 4.72 -6.97
CA MET A 59 -4.85 4.51 -7.30
C MET A 59 -4.35 3.17 -6.79
N VAL A 60 -3.39 2.62 -7.51
CA VAL A 60 -2.47 1.60 -7.00
C VAL A 60 -1.04 2.15 -7.09
N TRP A 61 -0.13 1.61 -6.31
CA TRP A 61 1.26 2.07 -6.35
C TRP A 61 2.16 0.94 -6.81
N LEU A 62 3.05 1.22 -7.77
CA LEU A 62 4.07 0.29 -8.23
C LEU A 62 5.42 0.65 -7.60
N ILE A 63 6.04 -0.33 -6.95
CA ILE A 63 7.40 -0.28 -6.44
C ILE A 63 8.25 -1.18 -7.33
N LYS A 64 9.23 -0.61 -8.03
CA LYS A 64 10.05 -1.33 -9.00
C LYS A 64 11.52 -1.26 -8.64
N GLY A 65 12.17 -2.41 -8.51
CA GLY A 65 13.61 -2.51 -8.22
C GLY A 65 14.01 -3.89 -7.72
N ASN A 66 15.30 -4.16 -7.70
CA ASN A 66 15.88 -5.43 -7.18
C ASN A 66 15.27 -6.70 -7.78
N GLY A 67 14.93 -6.65 -9.07
CA GLY A 67 14.29 -7.79 -9.74
C GLY A 67 12.81 -8.01 -9.38
N LYS A 68 12.19 -7.07 -8.65
CA LYS A 68 10.78 -7.14 -8.23
C LYS A 68 9.94 -6.02 -8.83
N ASN A 69 8.68 -6.34 -9.09
CA ASN A 69 7.60 -5.40 -9.38
C ASN A 69 6.50 -5.65 -8.35
N ILE A 70 6.38 -4.74 -7.39
CA ILE A 70 5.52 -4.91 -6.22
C ILE A 70 4.40 -3.88 -6.33
N LEU A 71 3.16 -4.32 -6.24
CA LEU A 71 2.04 -3.42 -6.09
C LEU A 71 1.73 -3.20 -4.61
N VAL A 72 1.37 -2.00 -4.25
CA VAL A 72 0.61 -1.70 -3.04
C VAL A 72 -0.83 -1.48 -3.49
N ASP A 73 -1.71 -2.31 -2.97
CA ASP A 73 -3.11 -2.49 -3.38
C ASP A 73 -3.27 -2.96 -4.84
N ALA A 74 -4.42 -3.54 -5.16
CA ALA A 74 -4.71 -4.12 -6.48
C ALA A 74 -5.86 -3.42 -7.24
N GLY A 75 -6.50 -2.44 -6.58
CA GLY A 75 -7.68 -1.79 -7.12
C GLY A 75 -8.91 -2.68 -7.15
N PHE A 76 -9.84 -2.42 -8.07
CA PHE A 76 -11.11 -3.13 -8.18
C PHE A 76 -11.52 -3.41 -9.63
N LEU A 77 -12.50 -4.31 -9.78
CA LEU A 77 -13.21 -4.56 -11.04
C LEU A 77 -14.49 -3.71 -11.07
N ASN A 78 -14.77 -3.08 -12.21
CA ASN A 78 -15.85 -2.09 -12.34
C ASN A 78 -17.29 -2.69 -12.31
N ASP A 79 -17.40 -3.98 -12.07
CA ASP A 79 -18.69 -4.69 -11.91
C ASP A 79 -19.19 -4.73 -10.46
N ILE A 80 -18.40 -4.21 -9.49
CA ILE A 80 -18.77 -4.14 -8.09
C ILE A 80 -19.77 -3.00 -7.83
N ASP A 81 -20.75 -3.22 -6.95
CA ASP A 81 -21.83 -2.26 -6.73
C ASP A 81 -21.33 -0.97 -6.07
N ASP A 82 -20.36 -1.06 -5.19
CA ASP A 82 -19.71 0.10 -4.52
C ASP A 82 -19.16 1.10 -5.55
N ALA A 83 -18.64 0.64 -6.70
CA ALA A 83 -18.14 1.52 -7.77
C ALA A 83 -19.26 2.43 -8.35
N LYS A 84 -20.51 1.94 -8.35
CA LYS A 84 -21.67 2.73 -8.78
C LYS A 84 -22.02 3.82 -7.78
N GLU A 85 -21.94 3.50 -6.48
CA GLU A 85 -22.20 4.46 -5.39
C GLU A 85 -21.17 5.60 -5.40
N PHE A 86 -19.92 5.29 -5.68
CA PHE A 86 -18.84 6.28 -5.84
C PHE A 86 -18.88 7.03 -7.17
N LYS A 87 -19.85 6.73 -8.07
CA LYS A 87 -19.95 7.35 -9.39
C LYS A 87 -18.62 7.34 -10.14
N VAL A 88 -18.02 6.16 -10.22
CA VAL A 88 -16.71 5.95 -10.85
C VAL A 88 -16.71 6.42 -12.30
N ILE A 89 -15.68 7.17 -12.66
CA ILE A 89 -15.45 7.70 -14.02
C ILE A 89 -14.02 7.40 -14.49
N ASN A 90 -13.83 7.42 -15.81
CA ASN A 90 -12.53 7.24 -16.45
C ASN A 90 -11.82 5.95 -15.97
N TYR A 91 -12.59 4.90 -15.79
CA TYR A 91 -12.07 3.61 -15.32
C TYR A 91 -11.21 2.96 -16.39
N ILE A 92 -10.03 2.54 -15.95
CA ILE A 92 -9.12 1.65 -16.68
C ILE A 92 -8.88 0.45 -15.76
N ARG A 93 -9.01 -0.77 -16.25
CA ARG A 93 -8.75 -1.95 -15.43
C ARG A 93 -7.33 -1.87 -14.83
N PRO A 94 -7.12 -2.17 -13.53
CA PRO A 94 -5.85 -1.94 -12.85
C PRO A 94 -4.61 -2.53 -13.55
N ASP A 95 -4.71 -3.74 -14.10
CA ASP A 95 -3.64 -4.37 -14.88
C ASP A 95 -3.30 -3.60 -16.17
N SER A 96 -4.33 -3.07 -16.85
CA SER A 96 -4.14 -2.22 -18.03
C SER A 96 -3.52 -0.87 -17.66
N ALA A 97 -3.82 -0.35 -16.47
CA ALA A 97 -3.17 0.86 -15.96
C ALA A 97 -1.69 0.60 -15.63
N VAL A 98 -1.36 -0.55 -15.05
CA VAL A 98 0.02 -0.99 -14.80
C VAL A 98 0.79 -1.23 -16.10
N ALA A 99 0.12 -1.73 -17.15
CA ALA A 99 0.73 -1.97 -18.46
C ALA A 99 1.26 -0.69 -19.13
N LYS A 100 0.81 0.50 -18.72
CA LYS A 100 1.40 1.78 -19.16
C LYS A 100 2.89 1.89 -18.82
N LEU A 101 3.37 1.19 -17.80
CA LEU A 101 4.78 1.12 -17.40
C LEU A 101 5.54 -0.06 -18.03
N GLY A 102 4.96 -0.69 -19.08
CA GLY A 102 5.58 -1.78 -19.86
C GLY A 102 5.57 -3.13 -19.12
N LEU A 103 4.71 -3.32 -18.13
CA LEU A 103 4.57 -4.56 -17.37
C LEU A 103 3.31 -5.32 -17.80
N LYS A 104 3.44 -6.65 -17.85
CA LYS A 104 2.29 -7.55 -17.95
C LYS A 104 1.76 -7.88 -16.54
N PRO A 105 0.52 -8.30 -16.37
CA PRO A 105 0.01 -8.76 -15.08
C PRO A 105 0.87 -9.83 -14.42
N GLU A 106 1.43 -10.73 -15.23
CA GLU A 106 2.29 -11.84 -14.78
C GLU A 106 3.66 -11.38 -14.26
N ASP A 107 4.08 -10.15 -14.60
CA ASP A 107 5.36 -9.56 -14.15
C ASP A 107 5.28 -9.01 -12.73
N ILE A 108 4.07 -8.89 -12.16
CA ILE A 108 3.88 -8.47 -10.78
C ILE A 108 4.27 -9.62 -9.85
N THR A 109 5.30 -9.39 -9.05
CA THR A 109 5.87 -10.41 -8.18
C THR A 109 5.19 -10.49 -6.83
N ASP A 110 4.72 -9.35 -6.33
CA ASP A 110 4.12 -9.22 -5.01
C ASP A 110 2.99 -8.18 -5.02
N VAL A 111 1.98 -8.38 -4.17
CA VAL A 111 0.97 -7.38 -3.83
C VAL A 111 0.98 -7.20 -2.32
N VAL A 112 1.15 -5.99 -1.85
CA VAL A 112 1.06 -5.63 -0.43
C VAL A 112 -0.25 -4.91 -0.21
N PHE A 113 -1.21 -5.55 0.45
CA PHE A 113 -2.46 -4.90 0.78
C PHE A 113 -2.31 -3.98 1.98
N SER A 114 -2.72 -2.74 1.81
CA SER A 114 -2.86 -1.81 2.92
C SER A 114 -3.99 -2.21 3.86
N HIS A 115 -5.11 -2.68 3.28
CA HIS A 115 -6.30 -3.14 3.98
C HIS A 115 -7.28 -3.83 3.01
N PRO A 116 -8.30 -4.56 3.50
CA PRO A 116 -9.18 -5.37 2.66
C PRO A 116 -10.47 -4.67 2.16
N HIS A 117 -10.51 -3.34 1.99
CA HIS A 117 -11.67 -2.71 1.35
C HIS A 117 -11.70 -3.01 -0.15
N TRP A 118 -12.90 -3.01 -0.71
CA TRP A 118 -13.21 -3.41 -2.07
C TRP A 118 -12.35 -2.70 -3.12
N ASP A 119 -12.09 -1.42 -2.95
CA ASP A 119 -11.33 -0.61 -3.91
C ASP A 119 -9.80 -0.80 -3.85
N HIS A 120 -9.34 -1.60 -2.91
CA HIS A 120 -7.93 -1.97 -2.73
C HIS A 120 -7.65 -3.44 -3.06
N ILE A 121 -8.61 -4.36 -2.78
CA ILE A 121 -8.34 -5.80 -2.82
C ILE A 121 -8.98 -6.53 -4.00
N ASP A 122 -10.12 -6.05 -4.53
CA ASP A 122 -10.96 -6.78 -5.48
C ASP A 122 -10.23 -7.10 -6.81
N GLY A 123 -9.28 -6.26 -7.21
CA GLY A 123 -8.48 -6.47 -8.41
C GLY A 123 -7.36 -7.53 -8.29
N VAL A 124 -7.22 -8.22 -7.16
CA VAL A 124 -6.09 -9.15 -6.91
C VAL A 124 -5.99 -10.28 -7.93
N SER A 125 -7.11 -10.77 -8.43
CA SER A 125 -7.18 -11.84 -9.44
C SER A 125 -6.55 -11.46 -10.78
N LEU A 126 -6.34 -10.17 -11.04
CA LEU A 126 -5.66 -9.67 -12.24
C LEU A 126 -4.15 -9.98 -12.24
N PHE A 127 -3.56 -10.33 -11.09
CA PHE A 127 -2.12 -10.53 -10.93
C PHE A 127 -1.80 -11.98 -10.54
N PRO A 128 -1.82 -12.91 -11.52
CA PRO A 128 -1.85 -14.36 -11.26
C PRO A 128 -0.61 -14.91 -10.57
N ASN A 129 0.55 -14.24 -10.74
CA ASN A 129 1.82 -14.71 -10.18
C ASN A 129 2.20 -14.01 -8.86
N ALA A 130 1.44 -13.00 -8.43
CA ALA A 130 1.81 -12.20 -7.28
C ALA A 130 1.71 -13.00 -5.97
N HIS A 131 2.72 -12.88 -5.13
CA HIS A 131 2.66 -13.25 -3.72
C HIS A 131 2.04 -12.12 -2.91
N ILE A 132 1.21 -12.43 -1.93
CA ILE A 132 0.36 -11.45 -1.25
C ILE A 132 0.79 -11.27 0.20
N TRP A 133 0.86 -10.01 0.63
CA TRP A 133 1.21 -9.59 1.98
C TRP A 133 0.06 -8.78 2.58
N ILE A 134 -0.49 -9.23 3.70
CA ILE A 134 -1.59 -8.55 4.42
C ILE A 134 -1.41 -8.73 5.92
N GLN A 135 -1.87 -7.77 6.72
CA GLN A 135 -1.86 -7.92 8.17
C GLN A 135 -2.73 -9.09 8.62
N LYS A 136 -2.19 -9.94 9.49
CA LYS A 136 -2.83 -11.15 10.01
C LYS A 136 -4.14 -10.86 10.69
N GLU A 137 -4.18 -9.84 11.54
CA GLU A 137 -5.40 -9.49 12.28
C GLU A 137 -6.47 -8.92 11.35
N ASP A 138 -6.08 -8.11 10.36
CA ASP A 138 -7.01 -7.56 9.37
C ASP A 138 -7.58 -8.67 8.48
N PHE A 139 -6.74 -9.58 7.99
CA PHE A 139 -7.18 -10.76 7.25
C PHE A 139 -8.16 -11.62 8.07
N ASN A 140 -7.82 -11.94 9.31
CA ASN A 140 -8.67 -12.77 10.17
C ASN A 140 -10.04 -12.10 10.45
N TYR A 141 -10.06 -10.80 10.71
CA TYR A 141 -11.30 -10.05 10.87
C TYR A 141 -12.13 -10.08 9.59
N PHE A 142 -11.51 -9.76 8.46
CA PHE A 142 -12.12 -9.70 7.12
C PHE A 142 -12.78 -11.02 6.70
N VAL A 143 -12.11 -12.16 6.87
CA VAL A 143 -12.63 -13.46 6.41
C VAL A 143 -13.60 -14.11 7.40
N SER A 144 -13.69 -13.62 8.63
CA SER A 144 -14.50 -14.28 9.68
C SER A 144 -15.35 -13.32 10.51
N THR A 145 -14.75 -12.53 11.39
CA THR A 145 -15.45 -11.79 12.44
C THR A 145 -16.35 -10.69 11.87
N ALA A 146 -15.93 -10.01 10.80
CA ALA A 146 -16.68 -8.92 10.16
C ALA A 146 -18.12 -9.31 9.75
N TRP A 147 -18.37 -10.59 9.51
CA TRP A 147 -19.66 -11.12 9.03
C TRP A 147 -20.55 -11.63 10.17
N GLN A 148 -20.11 -11.51 11.42
CA GLN A 148 -20.89 -11.94 12.58
C GLN A 148 -21.90 -10.85 12.98
N LYS A 149 -23.00 -11.27 13.66
CA LYS A 149 -24.03 -10.35 14.15
C LYS A 149 -23.40 -9.26 15.05
N GLY A 150 -23.70 -8.01 14.74
CA GLY A 150 -23.21 -6.85 15.52
C GLY A 150 -21.79 -6.40 15.18
N GLN A 151 -21.16 -7.02 14.16
CA GLN A 151 -19.89 -6.58 13.62
C GLN A 151 -20.09 -5.76 12.34
N SER A 152 -19.02 -5.10 11.87
CA SER A 152 -19.04 -4.30 10.64
C SER A 152 -18.28 -4.99 9.52
N SER A 153 -18.94 -5.16 8.38
CA SER A 153 -18.35 -5.56 7.11
C SER A 153 -18.38 -4.41 6.09
N GLY A 154 -18.55 -3.17 6.55
CA GLY A 154 -18.57 -2.01 5.67
C GLY A 154 -17.29 -1.91 4.84
N GLY A 155 -17.43 -1.69 3.53
CA GLY A 155 -16.31 -1.67 2.58
C GLY A 155 -15.76 -3.04 2.19
N PHE A 156 -16.26 -4.15 2.75
CA PHE A 156 -15.84 -5.52 2.41
C PHE A 156 -16.80 -6.17 1.43
N ASN A 157 -16.27 -6.94 0.50
CA ASN A 157 -17.06 -7.70 -0.47
C ASN A 157 -16.90 -9.21 -0.26
N LYS A 158 -18.01 -9.95 -0.35
CA LYS A 158 -18.01 -11.42 -0.20
C LYS A 158 -17.22 -12.15 -1.29
N ARG A 159 -17.11 -11.56 -2.49
CA ARG A 159 -16.28 -12.09 -3.57
C ARG A 159 -14.82 -12.09 -3.14
N ASP A 160 -14.37 -11.00 -2.56
CA ASP A 160 -12.99 -10.80 -2.15
C ASP A 160 -12.61 -11.74 -0.99
N VAL A 161 -13.53 -11.96 -0.05
CA VAL A 161 -13.34 -12.97 1.02
C VAL A 161 -13.04 -14.33 0.43
N ARG A 162 -13.84 -14.80 -0.56
CA ARG A 162 -13.62 -16.10 -1.19
C ARG A 162 -12.27 -16.14 -1.91
N THR A 163 -11.99 -15.12 -2.71
CA THR A 163 -10.73 -15.02 -3.46
C THR A 163 -9.53 -15.04 -2.52
N MET A 164 -9.56 -14.29 -1.42
CA MET A 164 -8.44 -14.25 -0.48
C MET A 164 -8.27 -15.55 0.33
N VAL A 165 -9.36 -16.23 0.66
CA VAL A 165 -9.29 -17.55 1.29
C VAL A 165 -8.69 -18.57 0.32
N ASP A 166 -9.10 -18.57 -0.95
CA ASP A 166 -8.56 -19.47 -1.98
C ASP A 166 -7.07 -19.22 -2.22
N LEU A 167 -6.65 -17.96 -2.30
CA LEU A 167 -5.24 -17.58 -2.42
C LEU A 167 -4.41 -18.00 -1.20
N ASN A 168 -4.97 -17.89 0.00
CA ASN A 168 -4.32 -18.34 1.22
C ASN A 168 -4.16 -19.87 1.23
N MET A 169 -5.20 -20.63 0.85
CA MET A 169 -5.13 -22.09 0.73
C MET A 169 -4.14 -22.53 -0.36
N ALA A 170 -3.96 -21.72 -1.40
CA ALA A 170 -2.96 -21.96 -2.45
C ALA A 170 -1.51 -21.61 -2.01
N GLY A 171 -1.30 -21.17 -0.76
CA GLY A 171 0.03 -20.79 -0.24
C GLY A 171 0.58 -19.47 -0.81
N ARG A 172 -0.27 -18.64 -1.39
CA ARG A 172 0.10 -17.36 -2.02
C ARG A 172 0.03 -16.17 -1.07
N VAL A 173 -0.40 -16.35 0.18
CA VAL A 173 -0.58 -15.26 1.15
C VAL A 173 0.39 -15.43 2.32
N THR A 174 1.10 -14.37 2.64
CA THR A 174 1.82 -14.22 3.92
C THR A 174 1.04 -13.29 4.83
N LEU A 175 0.64 -13.81 5.97
CA LEU A 175 0.01 -13.04 7.05
C LEU A 175 1.09 -12.36 7.88
N VAL A 176 1.22 -11.05 7.72
CA VAL A 176 2.18 -10.24 8.46
C VAL A 176 1.69 -10.08 9.91
N ASP A 177 2.50 -10.43 10.88
CA ASP A 177 2.15 -10.39 12.29
C ASP A 177 2.73 -9.16 12.97
N GLY A 178 1.92 -8.12 13.07
CA GLY A 178 2.19 -6.91 13.84
C GLY A 178 2.95 -5.80 13.11
N ASP A 179 3.36 -4.83 13.89
CA ASP A 179 3.91 -3.54 13.49
C ASP A 179 5.42 -3.60 13.17
N ASP A 180 5.94 -2.63 12.38
CA ASP A 180 7.36 -2.45 12.01
C ASP A 180 8.01 -3.71 11.45
N LYS A 181 7.40 -4.33 10.45
CA LYS A 181 7.92 -5.54 9.82
C LYS A 181 8.57 -5.24 8.47
N GLU A 182 9.81 -5.65 8.29
CA GLU A 182 10.42 -5.71 6.98
C GLU A 182 9.94 -6.98 6.27
N ILE A 183 9.13 -6.80 5.22
CA ILE A 183 8.52 -7.91 4.47
C ILE A 183 9.33 -8.29 3.22
N ILE A 184 10.01 -7.32 2.65
CA ILE A 184 10.93 -7.45 1.52
C ILE A 184 12.10 -6.51 1.83
N PRO A 185 13.35 -6.85 1.50
CA PRO A 185 14.49 -5.99 1.77
C PRO A 185 14.28 -4.55 1.29
N GLY A 186 14.29 -3.58 2.21
CA GLY A 186 14.03 -2.15 1.93
C GLY A 186 12.56 -1.77 1.88
N ILE A 187 11.63 -2.69 2.16
CA ILE A 187 10.19 -2.44 2.26
C ILE A 187 9.66 -2.90 3.61
N LYS A 188 9.14 -1.96 4.38
CA LYS A 188 8.57 -2.21 5.70
C LYS A 188 7.10 -1.84 5.73
N VAL A 189 6.34 -2.52 6.58
CA VAL A 189 4.94 -2.22 6.85
C VAL A 189 4.74 -1.85 8.32
N PHE A 190 3.81 -0.94 8.56
CA PHE A 190 3.50 -0.37 9.86
C PHE A 190 1.99 -0.30 10.05
N THR A 191 1.53 -0.38 11.29
CA THR A 191 0.11 -0.30 11.66
C THR A 191 -0.17 0.93 12.53
N GLY A 192 -1.43 1.10 12.98
CA GLY A 192 -1.78 2.05 14.02
C GLY A 192 -2.83 3.10 13.65
N SER A 193 -3.20 3.28 12.39
CA SER A 193 -4.27 4.22 12.01
C SER A 193 -5.67 3.64 12.21
N ARG A 194 -5.78 2.31 12.14
CA ARG A 194 -7.02 1.55 12.26
C ARG A 194 -8.16 2.07 11.36
N HIS A 195 -7.84 2.34 10.11
CA HIS A 195 -8.86 2.57 9.10
C HIS A 195 -9.75 1.33 8.93
N THR A 196 -9.16 0.14 8.86
CA THR A 196 -9.81 -1.15 9.12
C THR A 196 -9.37 -1.72 10.46
N PHE A 197 -9.66 -2.98 10.75
CA PHE A 197 -9.35 -3.59 12.04
C PHE A 197 -7.88 -3.46 12.45
N ASN A 198 -6.96 -3.70 11.48
CA ASN A 198 -5.51 -3.50 11.64
C ASN A 198 -4.84 -3.09 10.31
N SER A 199 -5.33 -2.02 9.66
CA SER A 199 -4.76 -1.51 8.41
C SER A 199 -3.27 -1.17 8.54
N GLN A 200 -2.52 -1.32 7.44
CA GLN A 200 -1.09 -1.03 7.39
C GLN A 200 -0.76 0.01 6.32
N TYR A 201 0.35 0.72 6.52
CA TYR A 201 0.99 1.57 5.51
C TYR A 201 2.39 1.06 5.19
N VAL A 202 2.90 1.41 4.01
CA VAL A 202 4.14 0.85 3.46
C VAL A 202 5.22 1.92 3.43
N LEU A 203 6.38 1.63 4.00
CA LEU A 203 7.61 2.43 3.89
C LEU A 203 8.53 1.79 2.85
N VAL A 204 8.90 2.57 1.84
CA VAL A 204 9.78 2.15 0.75
C VAL A 204 11.09 2.93 0.82
N ASN A 205 12.22 2.22 0.84
CA ASN A 205 13.53 2.83 0.73
C ASN A 205 13.93 3.00 -0.74
N THR A 206 13.98 4.24 -1.23
CA THR A 206 14.36 4.54 -2.62
C THR A 206 15.87 4.78 -2.80
N GLY A 207 16.67 4.50 -1.77
CA GLY A 207 18.09 4.80 -1.74
C GLY A 207 18.38 6.23 -1.27
N ASN A 208 17.83 7.22 -1.94
CA ASN A 208 18.03 8.64 -1.59
C ASN A 208 17.01 9.14 -0.55
N ASN A 209 15.79 8.60 -0.60
CA ASN A 209 14.66 9.00 0.24
C ASN A 209 13.94 7.76 0.78
N LYS A 210 13.07 8.01 1.76
CA LYS A 210 12.04 7.07 2.18
C LYS A 210 10.70 7.61 1.73
N VAL A 211 9.88 6.76 1.12
CA VAL A 211 8.53 7.09 0.68
C VAL A 211 7.55 6.28 1.51
N ILE A 212 6.50 6.91 2.01
CA ILE A 212 5.39 6.24 2.69
C ILE A 212 4.19 6.24 1.78
N LEU A 213 3.72 5.06 1.44
CA LEU A 213 2.44 4.84 0.79
C LEU A 213 1.42 4.60 1.90
N ALA A 214 0.71 5.65 2.25
CA ALA A 214 -0.21 5.62 3.39
C ALA A 214 -1.52 4.91 3.06
N SER A 215 -1.92 4.89 1.78
CA SER A 215 -3.24 4.41 1.39
C SER A 215 -4.31 5.07 2.28
N ASP A 216 -5.30 4.34 2.74
CA ASP A 216 -6.41 4.88 3.55
C ASP A 216 -6.05 5.12 5.03
N ASN A 217 -4.82 4.84 5.41
CA ASN A 217 -4.29 5.36 6.67
C ASN A 217 -4.13 6.89 6.64
N ILE A 218 -4.24 7.51 5.46
CA ILE A 218 -4.47 8.93 5.19
C ILE A 218 -5.24 9.03 3.88
N TRP A 219 -6.51 9.43 3.89
CA TRP A 219 -7.29 9.53 2.66
C TRP A 219 -6.85 10.66 1.74
N ILE A 220 -6.67 11.87 2.32
CA ILE A 220 -6.35 13.09 1.58
C ILE A 220 -5.30 13.92 2.31
N TYR A 221 -4.58 14.76 1.57
CA TYR A 221 -3.55 15.63 2.14
C TYR A 221 -4.09 16.56 3.23
N TYR A 222 -5.37 16.95 3.18
CA TYR A 222 -5.95 17.81 4.22
C TYR A 222 -5.75 17.22 5.62
N SER A 223 -5.98 15.91 5.82
CA SER A 223 -5.75 15.25 7.10
C SER A 223 -4.29 15.36 7.56
N LEU A 224 -3.35 15.18 6.64
CA LEU A 224 -1.91 15.25 6.91
C LEU A 224 -1.44 16.69 7.21
N ASP A 225 -1.96 17.66 6.46
CA ASP A 225 -1.59 19.07 6.57
C ASP A 225 -2.11 19.69 7.89
N HIS A 226 -3.32 19.30 8.30
CA HIS A 226 -3.99 19.83 9.51
C HIS A 226 -3.88 18.90 10.72
N MET A 227 -3.29 17.71 10.57
CA MET A 227 -3.15 16.70 11.63
C MET A 227 -4.48 16.34 12.28
N VAL A 228 -5.50 16.14 11.45
CA VAL A 228 -6.85 15.72 11.86
C VAL A 228 -7.14 14.31 11.39
N PRO A 229 -7.93 13.53 12.13
CA PRO A 229 -8.27 12.17 11.71
C PRO A 229 -9.19 12.16 10.49
N ALA A 230 -9.44 11.00 9.94
CA ALA A 230 -10.51 10.78 8.97
C ALA A 230 -11.85 11.28 9.52
N SER A 231 -12.79 11.58 8.61
CA SER A 231 -14.18 11.86 8.95
C SER A 231 -14.82 10.67 9.69
N ASP A 232 -16.01 10.90 10.28
CA ASP A 232 -16.68 9.87 11.06
C ASP A 232 -16.92 8.60 10.23
N GLY A 233 -16.55 7.45 10.79
CA GLY A 233 -16.56 6.15 10.11
C GLY A 233 -15.28 5.79 9.35
N GLY A 234 -14.35 6.73 9.15
CA GLY A 234 -13.11 6.48 8.41
C GLY A 234 -11.96 5.90 9.23
N THR A 235 -12.14 5.76 10.54
CA THR A 235 -11.18 5.06 11.42
C THR A 235 -11.85 4.55 12.68
N LEU A 236 -11.40 3.41 13.16
CA LEU A 236 -11.83 2.83 14.44
C LEU A 236 -11.11 3.48 15.64
N ASP A 237 -10.04 4.26 15.41
CA ASP A 237 -9.25 4.93 16.43
C ASP A 237 -8.78 6.31 15.92
N PRO A 238 -9.57 7.37 16.09
CA PRO A 238 -9.17 8.71 15.66
C PRO A 238 -7.85 9.22 16.26
N ALA A 239 -7.56 8.86 17.52
CA ALA A 239 -6.32 9.25 18.18
C ALA A 239 -5.12 8.46 17.61
N GLY A 240 -5.29 7.17 17.38
CA GLY A 240 -4.30 6.32 16.71
C GLY A 240 -4.01 6.78 15.29
N TYR A 241 -5.03 7.20 14.54
CA TYR A 241 -4.87 7.77 13.19
C TYR A 241 -3.93 9.00 13.20
N VAL A 242 -4.14 9.94 14.11
CA VAL A 242 -3.26 11.11 14.24
C VAL A 242 -1.85 10.71 14.69
N LYS A 243 -1.72 9.77 15.65
CA LYS A 243 -0.41 9.24 16.07
C LYS A 243 0.33 8.56 14.92
N ALA A 244 -0.37 7.81 14.07
CA ALA A 244 0.23 7.18 12.89
C ALA A 244 0.77 8.24 11.92
N MET A 245 0.03 9.34 11.65
CA MET A 245 0.54 10.45 10.84
C MET A 245 1.75 11.14 11.48
N GLN A 246 1.75 11.35 12.80
CA GLN A 246 2.92 11.89 13.51
C GLN A 246 4.15 10.99 13.33
N ARG A 247 3.95 9.67 13.48
CA ARG A 247 5.01 8.68 13.27
C ARG A 247 5.52 8.71 11.83
N MET A 248 4.64 8.74 10.82
CA MET A 248 5.02 8.85 9.42
C MET A 248 5.92 10.07 9.16
N LYS A 249 5.60 11.24 9.74
CA LYS A 249 6.42 12.46 9.62
C LYS A 249 7.83 12.28 10.17
N THR A 250 8.06 11.41 11.15
CA THR A 250 9.41 11.14 11.69
C THR A 250 10.23 10.20 10.80
N MET A 251 9.59 9.48 9.89
CA MET A 251 10.24 8.45 9.06
C MET A 251 10.80 9.00 7.73
N VAL A 252 10.29 10.14 7.28
CA VAL A 252 10.66 10.75 6.00
C VAL A 252 11.43 12.06 6.21
N LYS A 253 12.28 12.43 5.25
CA LYS A 253 13.01 13.71 5.29
C LYS A 253 12.12 14.91 4.93
N ASP A 254 11.11 14.69 4.11
CA ASP A 254 10.16 15.70 3.65
C ASP A 254 8.76 15.08 3.64
N VAL A 255 7.79 15.78 4.23
CA VAL A 255 6.39 15.36 4.34
C VAL A 255 5.74 15.10 2.98
N LYS A 256 6.26 15.70 1.90
CA LYS A 256 5.79 15.42 0.53
C LYS A 256 5.86 13.93 0.18
N TYR A 257 6.77 13.17 0.81
CA TYR A 257 6.93 11.72 0.59
C TYR A 257 5.96 10.84 1.37
N ILE A 258 4.96 11.43 2.03
CA ILE A 258 3.82 10.71 2.59
C ILE A 258 2.66 10.83 1.60
N ILE A 259 2.31 9.70 0.98
CA ILE A 259 1.35 9.65 -0.14
C ILE A 259 0.01 9.12 0.37
N PRO A 260 -1.06 9.95 0.35
CA PRO A 260 -2.40 9.54 0.75
C PRO A 260 -3.07 8.64 -0.28
N GLY A 261 -4.16 7.96 0.11
CA GLY A 261 -4.86 6.97 -0.69
C GLY A 261 -5.56 7.52 -1.92
N HIS A 262 -6.23 8.67 -1.80
CA HIS A 262 -7.22 9.07 -2.81
C HIS A 262 -7.11 10.50 -3.34
N ASP A 263 -6.14 11.30 -2.86
CA ASP A 263 -6.03 12.70 -3.24
C ASP A 263 -5.42 12.89 -4.64
N ALA A 264 -6.16 13.47 -5.57
CA ALA A 264 -5.68 13.79 -6.90
C ALA A 264 -4.46 14.72 -6.91
N LYS A 265 -4.19 15.44 -5.82
CA LYS A 265 -3.01 16.30 -5.68
C LYS A 265 -1.68 15.54 -5.80
N VAL A 266 -1.67 14.22 -5.65
CA VAL A 266 -0.48 13.38 -5.94
C VAL A 266 0.05 13.68 -7.34
N PHE A 267 -0.82 13.81 -8.35
CA PHE A 267 -0.45 14.04 -9.75
C PHE A 267 -0.09 15.52 -10.06
N THR A 268 -0.18 16.40 -9.08
CA THR A 268 0.31 17.80 -9.18
C THR A 268 1.56 18.02 -8.34
N LYS A 269 1.75 17.20 -7.29
CA LYS A 269 2.93 17.28 -6.41
C LYS A 269 4.15 16.53 -6.98
N PHE A 270 3.92 15.54 -7.84
CA PHE A 270 4.97 14.70 -8.43
C PHE A 270 4.93 14.72 -9.95
N PRO A 271 6.09 14.51 -10.62
CA PRO A 271 6.17 14.51 -12.09
C PRO A 271 5.27 13.41 -12.67
N VAL A 272 4.34 13.80 -13.52
CA VAL A 272 3.57 12.88 -14.35
C VAL A 272 4.44 12.43 -15.51
N VAL A 273 4.80 11.15 -15.54
CA VAL A 273 5.69 10.55 -16.56
C VAL A 273 4.92 9.97 -17.73
N ILE A 274 3.68 9.54 -17.48
CA ILE A 274 2.70 9.06 -18.46
C ILE A 274 1.33 9.49 -17.94
N ASP A 275 0.34 9.71 -18.81
CA ASP A 275 -1.00 10.09 -18.38
C ASP A 275 -1.56 9.11 -17.32
N GLY A 276 -1.91 9.64 -16.15
CA GLY A 276 -2.36 8.90 -15.00
C GLY A 276 -1.24 8.18 -14.21
N VAL A 277 0.05 8.43 -14.51
CA VAL A 277 1.17 7.85 -13.78
C VAL A 277 2.14 8.94 -13.31
N ALA A 278 2.33 9.07 -12.00
CA ALA A 278 3.30 9.98 -11.40
C ALA A 278 4.46 9.20 -10.76
N GLU A 279 5.71 9.64 -10.99
CA GLU A 279 6.89 9.09 -10.34
C GLU A 279 7.15 9.83 -9.02
N ILE A 280 7.18 9.10 -7.91
CA ILE A 280 7.39 9.64 -6.56
C ILE A 280 8.91 9.75 -6.30
N LYS A 281 9.47 10.97 -6.47
CA LYS A 281 10.91 11.25 -6.34
C LYS A 281 11.23 12.62 -5.78
#